data_61ffb427efaa2e2907b6368bab0dc44a
#
_entry.id   61ffb427efaa2e2907b6368bab0dc44a
#
_cell.length_a   1.000
_cell.length_b   1.000
_cell.length_c   1.000
_cell.angle_alpha   90.00
_cell.angle_beta   90.00
_cell.angle_gamma   90.00
#
_symmetry.space_group_name_H-M   'P 1'
#
loop_
_entity.id
_entity.type
_entity.pdbx_description
1 polymer ?
#
loop_
_entity_poly.entity_id
_entity_poly.type
_entity_poly.pdbx_seq_one_letter_code
_entity_poly.pdbx_strand_id
1 'polypeptide(L)'
;FGALDIGSMNREGYNVLTWDPRGFGESGGVASVNDPDLEGKDAQLLLDWVAEQPEARTDADGDPRVGMVGFSYGGGIQLTVASIDCRVDALVPNMAWHSLKSSLYPNKIVKEGWAGKLVSIGGDNLDPHITSAAKSGLNGGTLSDEDYQWFLDRGPGDQVSNIGVPTLLLAGTVDTLFALQESVANYESLSAAGTPVHLMWYCGGHGVCLTSDGNTDRVTEA
;
A
#
# COMPACT_ATOMS: atom_id res chain seq x y z
N PHE A 1 13.21 -6.73 2.55
CA PHE A 1 13.14 -6.17 1.17
C PHE A 1 14.12 -6.84 0.19
N GLY A 2 14.82 -7.91 0.58
CA GLY A 2 15.95 -8.44 -0.16
C GLY A 2 15.65 -9.11 -1.51
N ALA A 3 14.40 -9.31 -1.90
CA ALA A 3 14.06 -10.13 -3.04
C ALA A 3 13.73 -9.34 -4.32
N LEU A 4 13.24 -8.12 -4.18
CA LEU A 4 12.92 -7.23 -5.31
C LEU A 4 13.82 -6.00 -5.24
N ASP A 5 15.14 -6.20 -5.34
CA ASP A 5 16.05 -5.09 -5.49
C ASP A 5 16.05 -4.58 -6.94
N ILE A 6 16.30 -3.28 -7.09
CA ILE A 6 16.35 -2.60 -8.40
C ILE A 6 17.30 -3.31 -9.34
N GLY A 7 18.45 -3.77 -8.82
CA GLY A 7 19.46 -4.46 -9.63
C GLY A 7 18.98 -5.80 -10.19
N SER A 8 18.19 -6.55 -9.42
CA SER A 8 17.59 -7.81 -9.91
C SER A 8 16.57 -7.53 -11.00
N MET A 9 15.67 -6.58 -10.81
CA MET A 9 14.68 -6.22 -11.82
C MET A 9 15.34 -5.72 -13.12
N ASN A 10 16.39 -4.89 -13.00
CA ASN A 10 17.14 -4.43 -14.18
C ASN A 10 17.83 -5.58 -14.93
N ARG A 11 18.34 -6.60 -14.21
CA ARG A 11 18.94 -7.79 -14.86
C ARG A 11 17.92 -8.61 -15.65
N GLU A 12 16.66 -8.60 -15.21
CA GLU A 12 15.53 -9.23 -15.90
C GLU A 12 14.95 -8.35 -17.03
N GLY A 13 15.53 -7.17 -17.25
CA GLY A 13 15.16 -6.29 -18.36
C GLY A 13 14.08 -5.26 -18.05
N TYR A 14 13.75 -5.06 -16.77
CA TYR A 14 12.82 -4.03 -16.36
C TYR A 14 13.51 -2.68 -16.16
N ASN A 15 12.87 -1.60 -16.60
CA ASN A 15 13.14 -0.28 -16.10
C ASN A 15 12.44 -0.13 -14.74
N VAL A 16 13.08 0.52 -13.78
CA VAL A 16 12.54 0.65 -12.43
C VAL A 16 12.50 2.12 -12.05
N LEU A 17 11.30 2.60 -11.75
CA LEU A 17 11.07 3.91 -11.16
C LEU A 17 10.81 3.76 -9.66
N THR A 18 11.53 4.52 -8.85
CA THR A 18 11.26 4.71 -7.43
C THR A 18 11.12 6.19 -7.15
N TRP A 19 10.29 6.53 -6.17
CA TRP A 19 10.09 7.93 -5.77
C TRP A 19 9.89 8.04 -4.26
N ASP A 20 10.13 9.22 -3.74
CA ASP A 20 9.72 9.59 -2.40
C ASP A 20 8.27 10.10 -2.47
N PRO A 21 7.29 9.46 -1.82
CA PRO A 21 5.93 9.99 -1.78
C PRO A 21 5.89 11.37 -1.10
N ARG A 22 4.81 12.14 -1.36
CA ARG A 22 4.61 13.43 -0.69
C ARG A 22 4.77 13.31 0.82
N GLY A 23 5.44 14.26 1.44
CA GLY A 23 5.72 14.28 2.87
C GLY A 23 6.90 13.40 3.31
N PHE A 24 7.50 12.61 2.41
CA PHE A 24 8.66 11.75 2.72
C PHE A 24 9.89 12.15 1.91
N GLY A 25 11.07 11.79 2.43
CA GLY A 25 12.35 11.97 1.77
C GLY A 25 12.60 13.42 1.35
N GLU A 26 12.93 13.63 0.09
CA GLU A 26 13.18 14.95 -0.50
C GLU A 26 11.89 15.58 -1.10
N SER A 27 10.76 14.85 -1.08
CA SER A 27 9.50 15.36 -1.61
C SER A 27 8.83 16.33 -0.64
N GLY A 28 8.26 17.38 -1.19
CA GLY A 28 7.41 18.31 -0.45
C GLY A 28 6.02 17.74 -0.13
N GLY A 29 5.16 18.59 0.41
CA GLY A 29 3.78 18.25 0.74
C GLY A 29 3.64 17.56 2.09
N VAL A 30 2.52 16.86 2.25
CA VAL A 30 2.10 16.24 3.52
C VAL A 30 1.64 14.81 3.21
N ALA A 31 2.09 13.85 4.00
CA ALA A 31 1.68 12.44 3.87
C ALA A 31 0.23 12.27 4.35
N SER A 32 -0.65 11.78 3.47
CA SER A 32 -2.10 11.66 3.69
C SER A 32 -2.63 10.23 3.59
N VAL A 33 -1.75 9.25 3.78
CA VAL A 33 -2.05 7.82 3.87
C VAL A 33 -2.70 7.26 2.60
N ASN A 34 -2.06 7.50 1.45
CA ASN A 34 -2.49 7.06 0.13
C ASN A 34 -3.89 7.59 -0.25
N ASP A 35 -4.14 8.85 0.06
CA ASP A 35 -5.33 9.55 -0.39
C ASP A 35 -5.45 9.51 -1.92
N PRO A 36 -6.57 9.05 -2.49
CA PRO A 36 -6.73 8.97 -3.94
C PRO A 36 -6.66 10.33 -4.64
N ASP A 37 -7.04 11.41 -3.96
CA ASP A 37 -7.01 12.78 -4.51
C ASP A 37 -5.66 13.50 -4.31
N LEU A 38 -4.74 12.93 -3.56
CA LEU A 38 -3.41 13.46 -3.30
C LEU A 38 -2.33 12.49 -3.81
N GLU A 39 -1.96 11.47 -3.03
CA GLU A 39 -0.94 10.50 -3.43
C GLU A 39 -1.35 9.69 -4.68
N GLY A 40 -2.64 9.40 -4.82
CA GLY A 40 -3.16 8.75 -6.03
C GLY A 40 -2.91 9.60 -7.28
N LYS A 41 -3.16 10.89 -7.21
CA LYS A 41 -2.89 11.83 -8.32
C LYS A 41 -1.41 12.06 -8.56
N ASP A 42 -0.57 12.07 -7.52
CA ASP A 42 0.87 12.10 -7.71
C ASP A 42 1.36 10.90 -8.53
N ALA A 43 0.85 9.72 -8.21
CA ALA A 43 1.18 8.51 -8.96
C ALA A 43 0.66 8.55 -10.41
N GLN A 44 -0.52 9.12 -10.66
CA GLN A 44 -1.01 9.35 -12.02
C GLN A 44 -0.08 10.26 -12.83
N LEU A 45 0.43 11.35 -12.24
CA LEU A 45 1.43 12.22 -12.88
C LEU A 45 2.75 11.49 -13.16
N LEU A 46 3.14 10.53 -12.29
CA LEU A 46 4.30 9.68 -12.55
C LEU A 46 4.05 8.72 -13.72
N LEU A 47 2.85 8.18 -13.87
CA LEU A 47 2.47 7.39 -15.05
C LEU A 47 2.53 8.22 -16.32
N ASP A 48 2.04 9.46 -16.30
CA ASP A 48 2.16 10.40 -17.42
C ASP A 48 3.64 10.61 -17.79
N TRP A 49 4.48 10.88 -16.80
CA TRP A 49 5.91 11.06 -17.00
C TRP A 49 6.58 9.80 -17.56
N VAL A 50 6.24 8.61 -17.05
CA VAL A 50 6.79 7.33 -17.57
C VAL A 50 6.40 7.13 -19.02
N ALA A 51 5.17 7.46 -19.43
CA ALA A 51 4.70 7.31 -20.80
C ALA A 51 5.52 8.18 -21.81
N GLU A 52 6.12 9.27 -21.34
CA GLU A 52 6.95 10.18 -22.15
C GLU A 52 8.42 9.70 -22.25
N GLN A 53 8.84 8.69 -21.49
CA GLN A 53 10.23 8.24 -21.51
C GLN A 53 10.51 7.35 -22.73
N PRO A 54 11.62 7.57 -23.46
CA PRO A 54 11.96 6.81 -24.67
C PRO A 54 12.23 5.33 -24.39
N GLU A 55 12.56 4.97 -23.15
CA GLU A 55 12.79 3.60 -22.71
C GLU A 55 11.51 2.88 -22.29
N ALA A 56 10.42 3.59 -22.09
CA ALA A 56 9.14 3.00 -21.69
C ALA A 56 8.47 2.30 -22.87
N ARG A 57 7.93 1.12 -22.61
CA ARG A 57 6.95 0.52 -23.52
C ARG A 57 5.58 1.12 -23.22
N THR A 58 4.82 1.39 -24.26
CA THR A 58 3.44 1.87 -24.14
C THR A 58 2.48 0.90 -24.84
N ASP A 59 1.31 0.70 -24.28
CA ASP A 59 0.24 -0.09 -24.88
C ASP A 59 -0.67 0.78 -25.75
N ALA A 60 -0.76 2.08 -25.43
CA ALA A 60 -1.39 3.12 -26.23
C ALA A 60 -0.69 4.46 -25.99
N ASP A 61 -1.13 5.52 -26.65
CA ASP A 61 -0.65 6.88 -26.42
C ASP A 61 -0.98 7.31 -24.98
N GLY A 62 0.05 7.70 -24.20
CA GLY A 62 -0.08 8.04 -22.79
C GLY A 62 -0.34 6.86 -21.82
N ASP A 63 -0.26 5.63 -22.32
CA ASP A 63 -0.52 4.40 -21.55
C ASP A 63 0.75 3.54 -21.45
N PRO A 64 1.58 3.76 -20.41
CA PRO A 64 2.82 3.02 -20.25
C PRO A 64 2.54 1.61 -19.70
N ARG A 65 3.27 0.62 -20.20
CA ARG A 65 3.19 -0.75 -19.67
C ARG A 65 3.94 -0.84 -18.33
N VAL A 66 3.18 -0.83 -17.22
CA VAL A 66 3.73 -0.77 -15.85
C VAL A 66 3.11 -1.81 -14.93
N GLY A 67 3.98 -2.49 -14.17
CA GLY A 67 3.57 -3.20 -12.96
C GLY A 67 4.00 -2.43 -11.71
N MET A 68 3.22 -2.51 -10.66
CA MET A 68 3.57 -1.91 -9.38
C MET A 68 3.88 -2.98 -8.33
N VAL A 69 4.95 -2.76 -7.57
CA VAL A 69 5.35 -3.61 -6.46
C VAL A 69 5.72 -2.76 -5.27
N GLY A 70 5.31 -3.14 -4.08
CA GLY A 70 5.64 -2.38 -2.88
C GLY A 70 5.07 -2.99 -1.61
N PHE A 71 5.58 -2.52 -0.49
CA PHE A 71 5.34 -3.02 0.84
C PHE A 71 4.65 -1.97 1.70
N SER A 72 3.67 -2.37 2.53
CA SER A 72 3.01 -1.49 3.50
C SER A 72 2.41 -0.26 2.81
N TYR A 73 2.92 0.95 3.08
CA TYR A 73 2.51 2.18 2.39
C TYR A 73 2.62 2.06 0.86
N GLY A 74 3.74 1.47 0.39
CA GLY A 74 3.95 1.15 -1.03
C GLY A 74 3.05 0.03 -1.56
N GLY A 75 2.48 -0.81 -0.71
CA GLY A 75 1.44 -1.77 -1.05
C GLY A 75 0.07 -1.10 -1.18
N GLY A 76 -0.25 -0.19 -0.27
CA GLY A 76 -1.52 0.54 -0.27
C GLY A 76 -1.67 1.44 -1.49
N ILE A 77 -0.62 2.18 -1.88
CA ILE A 77 -0.68 3.08 -3.04
C ILE A 77 -1.00 2.35 -4.35
N GLN A 78 -0.53 1.10 -4.52
CA GLN A 78 -0.84 0.29 -5.71
C GLN A 78 -2.34 0.06 -5.84
N LEU A 79 -2.99 -0.35 -4.74
CA LEU A 79 -4.42 -0.60 -4.72
C LEU A 79 -5.21 0.69 -4.95
N THR A 80 -4.77 1.80 -4.35
CA THR A 80 -5.39 3.11 -4.56
C THR A 80 -5.27 3.54 -6.02
N VAL A 81 -4.07 3.51 -6.60
CA VAL A 81 -3.84 3.96 -7.99
C VAL A 81 -4.62 3.10 -8.98
N ALA A 82 -4.51 1.77 -8.88
CA ALA A 82 -5.18 0.88 -9.82
C ALA A 82 -6.72 0.90 -9.69
N SER A 83 -7.26 1.40 -8.57
CA SER A 83 -8.71 1.59 -8.42
C SER A 83 -9.23 2.85 -9.13
N ILE A 84 -8.36 3.81 -9.45
CA ILE A 84 -8.70 5.11 -10.06
C ILE A 84 -8.05 5.34 -11.42
N ASP A 85 -7.12 4.47 -11.84
CA ASP A 85 -6.39 4.58 -13.11
C ASP A 85 -6.21 3.19 -13.74
N CYS A 86 -6.65 3.03 -14.98
CA CYS A 86 -6.60 1.75 -15.69
C CYS A 86 -5.28 1.47 -16.40
N ARG A 87 -4.29 2.35 -16.33
CA ARG A 87 -2.98 2.22 -17.00
C ARG A 87 -1.99 1.30 -16.28
N VAL A 88 -2.31 0.85 -15.07
CA VAL A 88 -1.47 -0.13 -14.38
C VAL A 88 -1.84 -1.53 -14.85
N ASP A 89 -0.86 -2.38 -15.22
CA ASP A 89 -1.10 -3.69 -15.84
C ASP A 89 -1.03 -4.85 -14.87
N ALA A 90 -0.29 -4.73 -13.77
CA ALA A 90 -0.15 -5.77 -12.77
C ALA A 90 0.23 -5.21 -11.40
N LEU A 91 -0.21 -5.88 -10.35
CA LEU A 91 0.02 -5.46 -8.96
C LEU A 91 0.62 -6.56 -8.11
N VAL A 92 1.59 -6.18 -7.25
CA VAL A 92 2.11 -7.03 -6.18
C VAL A 92 2.11 -6.24 -4.85
N PRO A 93 0.94 -5.95 -4.27
CA PRO A 93 0.84 -5.28 -2.99
C PRO A 93 1.20 -6.25 -1.86
N ASN A 94 2.26 -5.93 -1.11
CA ASN A 94 2.70 -6.71 0.03
C ASN A 94 2.31 -6.01 1.33
N MET A 95 1.60 -6.72 2.21
CA MET A 95 1.14 -6.20 3.51
C MET A 95 0.39 -4.87 3.42
N ALA A 96 -0.50 -4.77 2.42
CA ALA A 96 -1.41 -3.65 2.26
C ALA A 96 -2.66 -3.84 3.12
N TRP A 97 -3.29 -2.72 3.46
CA TRP A 97 -4.60 -2.73 4.13
C TRP A 97 -5.75 -2.71 3.12
N HIS A 98 -6.90 -3.16 3.58
CA HIS A 98 -8.18 -2.91 2.95
C HIS A 98 -8.84 -1.67 3.56
N SER A 99 -8.84 -1.60 4.90
CA SER A 99 -9.42 -0.49 5.65
C SER A 99 -8.54 -0.09 6.83
N LEU A 100 -8.24 1.19 6.94
CA LEU A 100 -7.50 1.72 8.11
C LEU A 100 -8.32 1.63 9.40
N LYS A 101 -9.64 1.63 9.29
CA LYS A 101 -10.53 1.40 10.45
C LYS A 101 -10.28 0.03 11.08
N SER A 102 -10.33 -1.03 10.28
CA SER A 102 -10.11 -2.40 10.78
C SER A 102 -8.66 -2.63 11.20
N SER A 103 -7.74 -1.95 10.53
CA SER A 103 -6.30 -2.09 10.77
C SER A 103 -5.81 -1.35 12.00
N LEU A 104 -6.21 -0.09 12.20
CA LEU A 104 -5.66 0.79 13.23
C LEU A 104 -6.60 0.99 14.42
N TYR A 105 -7.91 0.81 14.22
CA TYR A 105 -8.96 1.06 15.21
C TYR A 105 -9.96 -0.12 15.33
N PRO A 106 -9.48 -1.38 15.42
CA PRO A 106 -10.34 -2.54 15.53
C PRO A 106 -11.17 -2.46 16.82
N ASN A 107 -12.48 -2.75 16.71
CA ASN A 107 -13.41 -2.70 17.84
C ASN A 107 -13.45 -1.38 18.60
N LYS A 108 -13.14 -0.28 17.93
CA LYS A 108 -13.04 1.07 18.52
C LYS A 108 -11.93 1.19 19.58
N ILE A 109 -10.87 0.44 19.42
CA ILE A 109 -9.68 0.50 20.28
C ILE A 109 -8.48 0.84 19.40
N VAL A 110 -7.77 1.92 19.73
CA VAL A 110 -6.57 2.33 19.01
C VAL A 110 -5.43 1.34 19.27
N LYS A 111 -4.75 0.91 18.22
CA LYS A 111 -3.49 0.16 18.34
C LYS A 111 -2.37 1.12 18.77
N GLU A 112 -2.31 1.48 20.04
CA GLU A 112 -1.41 2.50 20.59
C GLU A 112 0.06 2.32 20.20
N GLY A 113 0.58 1.10 20.29
CA GLY A 113 1.96 0.79 19.93
C GLY A 113 2.27 1.10 18.46
N TRP A 114 1.32 0.83 17.56
CA TRP A 114 1.45 1.16 16.15
C TRP A 114 1.23 2.64 15.87
N ALA A 115 0.25 3.27 16.52
CA ALA A 115 -0.01 4.71 16.36
C ALA A 115 1.24 5.53 16.69
N GLY A 116 1.87 5.29 17.84
CA GLY A 116 3.11 5.97 18.22
C GLY A 116 4.28 5.68 17.26
N LYS A 117 4.45 4.43 16.85
CA LYS A 117 5.52 4.04 15.90
C LYS A 117 5.34 4.67 14.52
N LEU A 118 4.13 4.67 13.98
CA LEU A 118 3.85 5.23 12.65
C LEU A 118 4.06 6.74 12.62
N VAL A 119 3.62 7.47 13.64
CA VAL A 119 3.90 8.91 13.77
C VAL A 119 5.39 9.17 13.86
N SER A 120 6.12 8.38 14.66
CA SER A 120 7.58 8.53 14.79
C SER A 120 8.33 8.27 13.47
N ILE A 121 7.87 7.32 12.65
CA ILE A 121 8.47 7.01 11.35
C ILE A 121 8.08 8.04 10.29
N GLY A 122 6.84 8.53 10.35
CA GLY A 122 6.31 9.50 9.38
C GLY A 122 6.94 10.88 9.46
N GLY A 123 7.55 11.22 10.61
CA GLY A 123 8.26 12.50 10.78
C GLY A 123 7.32 13.71 10.91
N ASP A 124 7.79 14.87 10.44
CA ASP A 124 7.14 16.15 10.69
C ASP A 124 6.08 16.53 9.64
N ASN A 125 6.07 15.85 8.49
CA ASN A 125 5.20 16.19 7.35
C ASN A 125 3.97 15.25 7.26
N LEU A 126 3.36 14.94 8.41
CA LEU A 126 2.13 14.17 8.47
C LEU A 126 0.91 15.07 8.42
N ASP A 127 -0.16 14.58 7.79
CA ASP A 127 -1.45 15.25 7.85
C ASP A 127 -1.89 15.47 9.32
N PRO A 128 -2.45 16.64 9.67
CA PRO A 128 -2.88 16.95 11.03
C PRO A 128 -3.84 15.93 11.65
N HIS A 129 -4.67 15.25 10.85
CA HIS A 129 -5.56 14.19 11.33
C HIS A 129 -4.79 12.98 11.87
N ILE A 130 -3.62 12.65 11.29
CA ILE A 130 -2.77 11.55 11.78
C ILE A 130 -2.26 11.86 13.18
N THR A 131 -1.73 13.07 13.37
CA THR A 131 -1.18 13.50 14.67
C THR A 131 -2.27 13.72 15.71
N SER A 132 -3.43 14.25 15.31
CA SER A 132 -4.63 14.39 16.17
C SER A 132 -5.13 13.02 16.64
N ALA A 133 -5.33 12.08 15.72
CA ALA A 133 -5.79 10.74 16.02
C ALA A 133 -4.81 9.97 16.92
N ALA A 134 -3.51 10.08 16.66
CA ALA A 134 -2.49 9.45 17.51
C ALA A 134 -2.53 10.03 18.93
N LYS A 135 -2.63 11.36 19.06
CA LYS A 135 -2.69 12.02 20.34
C LYS A 135 -3.95 11.64 21.14
N SER A 136 -5.13 11.65 20.52
CA SER A 136 -6.39 11.27 21.16
C SER A 136 -6.41 9.78 21.50
N GLY A 137 -5.92 8.93 20.61
CA GLY A 137 -5.78 7.51 20.83
C GLY A 137 -4.85 7.15 21.99
N LEU A 138 -3.67 7.74 22.05
CA LEU A 138 -2.70 7.52 23.13
C LEU A 138 -3.17 8.05 24.48
N ASN A 139 -3.98 9.11 24.52
CA ASN A 139 -4.46 9.71 25.78
C ASN A 139 -5.81 9.16 26.26
N GLY A 140 -6.66 8.71 25.36
CA GLY A 140 -8.03 8.31 25.67
C GLY A 140 -8.49 7.01 25.03
N GLY A 141 -7.65 6.36 24.23
CA GLY A 141 -7.96 5.10 23.55
C GLY A 141 -8.99 5.23 22.42
N THR A 142 -9.48 6.45 22.13
CA THR A 142 -10.55 6.69 21.15
C THR A 142 -10.16 7.78 20.16
N LEU A 143 -10.76 7.73 18.97
CA LEU A 143 -10.66 8.77 17.96
C LEU A 143 -11.85 9.75 18.05
N SER A 144 -11.66 10.97 17.58
CA SER A 144 -12.78 11.87 17.26
C SER A 144 -13.57 11.31 16.06
N ASP A 145 -14.84 11.72 15.93
CA ASP A 145 -15.64 11.32 14.76
C ASP A 145 -15.05 11.85 13.46
N GLU A 146 -14.43 13.04 13.50
CA GLU A 146 -13.75 13.66 12.36
C GLU A 146 -12.52 12.85 11.91
N ASP A 147 -11.60 12.54 12.83
CA ASP A 147 -10.43 11.72 12.53
C ASP A 147 -10.83 10.31 12.08
N TYR A 148 -11.85 9.73 12.72
CA TYR A 148 -12.38 8.42 12.34
C TYR A 148 -12.89 8.41 10.90
N GLN A 149 -13.66 9.43 10.50
CA GLN A 149 -14.16 9.54 9.13
C GLN A 149 -13.00 9.78 8.15
N TRP A 150 -12.05 10.63 8.50
CA TRP A 150 -10.87 10.88 7.70
C TRP A 150 -10.09 9.59 7.38
N PHE A 151 -9.90 8.70 8.36
CA PHE A 151 -9.26 7.39 8.11
C PHE A 151 -10.13 6.43 7.29
N LEU A 152 -11.45 6.53 7.37
CA LEU A 152 -12.35 5.73 6.51
C LEU A 152 -12.21 6.09 5.02
N ASP A 153 -11.95 7.36 4.75
CA ASP A 153 -11.85 7.88 3.39
C ASP A 153 -10.46 7.60 2.76
N ARG A 154 -9.57 6.90 3.48
CA ARG A 154 -8.22 6.55 3.02
C ARG A 154 -8.02 5.05 2.89
N GLY A 155 -7.20 4.73 1.87
CA GLY A 155 -7.02 3.37 1.45
C GLY A 155 -8.06 2.95 0.43
N PRO A 156 -7.90 1.77 -0.17
CA PRO A 156 -8.72 1.38 -1.29
C PRO A 156 -10.16 1.04 -0.88
N GLY A 157 -10.37 0.44 0.29
CA GLY A 157 -11.69 0.04 0.75
C GLY A 157 -12.49 -0.67 -0.34
N ASP A 158 -13.75 -0.30 -0.50
CA ASP A 158 -14.64 -0.86 -1.52
C ASP A 158 -14.18 -0.55 -2.96
N GLN A 159 -13.32 0.45 -3.16
CA GLN A 159 -12.78 0.80 -4.48
C GLN A 159 -11.87 -0.30 -5.06
N VAL A 160 -11.37 -1.22 -4.25
CA VAL A 160 -10.63 -2.41 -4.70
C VAL A 160 -11.41 -3.16 -5.78
N SER A 161 -12.73 -3.17 -5.74
CA SER A 161 -13.57 -3.80 -6.75
C SER A 161 -13.48 -3.18 -8.15
N ASN A 162 -12.90 -1.98 -8.28
CA ASN A 162 -12.67 -1.32 -9.57
C ASN A 162 -11.39 -1.82 -10.27
N ILE A 163 -10.53 -2.56 -9.57
CA ILE A 163 -9.25 -3.04 -10.10
C ILE A 163 -9.52 -4.24 -11.01
N GLY A 164 -9.17 -4.11 -12.29
CA GLY A 164 -9.38 -5.17 -13.29
C GLY A 164 -8.10 -5.93 -13.70
N VAL A 165 -6.95 -5.61 -13.12
CA VAL A 165 -5.65 -6.12 -13.54
C VAL A 165 -5.15 -7.27 -12.67
N PRO A 166 -4.33 -8.20 -13.21
CA PRO A 166 -3.76 -9.30 -12.44
C PRO A 166 -3.08 -8.82 -11.16
N THR A 167 -3.47 -9.40 -10.04
CA THR A 167 -3.01 -8.98 -8.71
C THR A 167 -2.52 -10.15 -7.89
N LEU A 168 -1.29 -10.08 -7.38
CA LEU A 168 -0.73 -11.00 -6.40
C LEU A 168 -0.67 -10.33 -5.03
N LEU A 169 -1.61 -10.65 -4.16
CA LEU A 169 -1.61 -10.16 -2.77
C LEU A 169 -0.63 -10.97 -1.93
N LEU A 170 0.32 -10.29 -1.29
CA LEU A 170 1.25 -10.90 -0.34
C LEU A 170 0.91 -10.42 1.08
N ALA A 171 0.81 -11.35 2.04
CA ALA A 171 0.47 -11.00 3.42
C ALA A 171 1.22 -11.86 4.44
N GLY A 172 1.64 -11.21 5.51
CA GLY A 172 2.36 -11.85 6.61
C GLY A 172 1.43 -12.47 7.66
N THR A 173 1.67 -13.72 8.02
CA THR A 173 0.86 -14.44 9.02
C THR A 173 1.02 -13.93 10.45
N VAL A 174 2.08 -13.17 10.72
CA VAL A 174 2.34 -12.54 12.02
C VAL A 174 2.28 -11.01 11.94
N ASP A 175 1.57 -10.48 10.95
CA ASP A 175 1.36 -9.05 10.83
C ASP A 175 0.40 -8.54 11.91
N THR A 176 0.93 -7.69 12.77
CA THR A 176 0.14 -7.08 13.86
C THR A 176 -0.35 -5.68 13.53
N LEU A 177 0.14 -5.08 12.44
CA LEU A 177 -0.37 -3.80 11.92
C LEU A 177 -1.53 -4.05 10.97
N PHE A 178 -1.28 -4.72 9.85
CA PHE A 178 -2.28 -5.11 8.86
C PHE A 178 -2.48 -6.62 8.91
N ALA A 179 -3.41 -7.03 9.77
CA ALA A 179 -3.67 -8.45 10.00
C ALA A 179 -4.21 -9.13 8.72
N LEU A 180 -4.14 -10.48 8.67
CA LEU A 180 -4.53 -11.26 7.49
C LEU A 180 -5.92 -10.94 6.95
N GLN A 181 -6.84 -10.48 7.79
CA GLN A 181 -8.19 -10.07 7.40
C GLN A 181 -8.18 -8.96 6.33
N GLU A 182 -7.17 -8.09 6.34
CA GLU A 182 -7.05 -7.03 5.34
C GLU A 182 -6.77 -7.60 3.95
N SER A 183 -5.86 -8.56 3.85
CA SER A 183 -5.55 -9.24 2.58
C SER A 183 -6.70 -10.13 2.11
N VAL A 184 -7.43 -10.76 3.04
CA VAL A 184 -8.62 -11.56 2.73
C VAL A 184 -9.72 -10.65 2.16
N ALA A 185 -10.00 -9.50 2.77
CA ALA A 185 -11.00 -8.55 2.28
C ALA A 185 -10.64 -8.02 0.87
N ASN A 186 -9.38 -7.69 0.62
CA ASN A 186 -8.90 -7.32 -0.71
C ASN A 186 -9.10 -8.47 -1.72
N TYR A 187 -8.74 -9.70 -1.34
CA TYR A 187 -8.89 -10.88 -2.18
C TYR A 187 -10.39 -11.15 -2.53
N GLU A 188 -11.27 -11.10 -1.54
CA GLU A 188 -12.70 -11.32 -1.74
C GLU A 188 -13.31 -10.26 -2.66
N SER A 189 -12.94 -8.97 -2.48
CA SER A 189 -13.41 -7.88 -3.34
C SER A 189 -12.95 -8.06 -4.78
N LEU A 190 -11.65 -8.33 -5.01
CA LEU A 190 -11.09 -8.57 -6.34
C LEU A 190 -11.71 -9.81 -7.01
N SER A 191 -11.79 -10.90 -6.26
CA SER A 191 -12.39 -12.16 -6.75
C SER A 191 -13.86 -11.99 -7.13
N ALA A 192 -14.63 -11.29 -6.32
CA ALA A 192 -16.04 -10.99 -6.60
C ALA A 192 -16.21 -10.10 -7.84
N ALA A 193 -15.27 -9.21 -8.11
CA ALA A 193 -15.22 -8.38 -9.32
C ALA A 193 -14.78 -9.16 -10.57
N GLY A 194 -14.32 -10.41 -10.42
CA GLY A 194 -13.81 -11.23 -11.53
C GLY A 194 -12.36 -10.95 -11.91
N THR A 195 -11.64 -10.20 -11.09
CA THR A 195 -10.22 -9.88 -11.30
C THR A 195 -9.35 -11.11 -11.10
N PRO A 196 -8.37 -11.40 -11.99
CA PRO A 196 -7.39 -12.43 -11.75
C PRO A 196 -6.57 -12.12 -10.50
N VAL A 197 -6.81 -12.82 -9.41
CA VAL A 197 -6.17 -12.56 -8.12
C VAL A 197 -5.63 -13.82 -7.48
N HIS A 198 -4.42 -13.72 -6.93
CA HIS A 198 -3.83 -14.73 -6.07
C HIS A 198 -3.51 -14.13 -4.70
N LEU A 199 -3.63 -14.94 -3.67
CA LEU A 199 -3.26 -14.56 -2.30
C LEU A 199 -2.21 -15.54 -1.78
N MET A 200 -1.06 -15.00 -1.40
CA MET A 200 0.02 -15.77 -0.79
C MET A 200 0.26 -15.29 0.64
N TRP A 201 0.29 -16.20 1.57
CA TRP A 201 0.68 -15.97 2.95
C TRP A 201 2.08 -16.51 3.22
N TYR A 202 2.87 -15.74 3.94
CA TYR A 202 4.20 -16.15 4.38
C TYR A 202 4.40 -15.84 5.86
N CYS A 203 5.35 -16.52 6.50
CA CYS A 203 5.69 -16.24 7.89
C CYS A 203 6.49 -14.94 7.96
N GLY A 204 5.85 -13.86 8.34
CA GLY A 204 6.40 -12.51 8.36
C GLY A 204 5.31 -11.47 8.54
N GLY A 205 5.59 -10.25 8.13
CA GLY A 205 4.68 -9.12 8.24
C GLY A 205 5.39 -7.92 8.86
N HIS A 206 4.63 -6.99 9.44
CA HIS A 206 5.17 -5.94 10.30
C HIS A 206 5.63 -6.48 11.67
N GLY A 207 5.41 -7.76 11.94
CA GLY A 207 5.92 -8.50 13.08
C GLY A 207 7.04 -9.48 12.69
N VAL A 208 7.70 -10.05 13.68
CA VAL A 208 8.80 -11.00 13.49
C VAL A 208 8.27 -12.43 13.49
N CYS A 209 8.59 -13.20 12.46
CA CYS A 209 8.34 -14.63 12.45
C CYS A 209 9.38 -15.35 13.34
N LEU A 210 8.92 -15.92 14.45
CA LEU A 210 9.78 -16.61 15.41
C LEU A 210 10.11 -18.06 15.03
N THR A 211 9.41 -18.60 14.01
CA THR A 211 9.53 -20.01 13.59
C THR A 211 10.03 -20.15 12.16
N SER A 212 10.54 -19.08 11.55
CA SER A 212 10.97 -19.15 10.17
C SER A 212 12.33 -19.83 10.05
N ASP A 213 12.34 -20.97 9.40
CA ASP A 213 13.56 -21.62 8.91
C ASP A 213 14.05 -20.95 7.61
N GLY A 214 13.89 -19.64 7.49
CA GLY A 214 14.40 -18.87 6.36
C GLY A 214 13.58 -18.95 5.06
N ASN A 215 12.34 -19.40 5.11
CA ASN A 215 11.51 -19.56 3.90
C ASN A 215 10.92 -18.22 3.39
N THR A 216 11.76 -17.20 3.32
CA THR A 216 11.48 -15.96 2.59
C THR A 216 11.63 -16.15 1.08
N ASP A 217 12.21 -17.29 0.66
CA ASP A 217 12.52 -17.57 -0.74
C ASP A 217 11.25 -17.70 -1.61
N ARG A 218 10.14 -18.16 -1.03
CA ARG A 218 8.88 -18.29 -1.78
C ARG A 218 8.22 -16.96 -2.18
N VAL A 219 8.50 -15.88 -1.45
CA VAL A 219 8.03 -14.54 -1.83
C VAL A 219 8.82 -14.01 -3.03
N THR A 220 10.02 -14.53 -3.23
CA THR A 220 10.90 -14.21 -4.34
C THR A 220 10.55 -14.99 -5.61
N GLU A 221 9.96 -16.18 -5.44
CA GLU A 221 9.60 -17.08 -6.54
C GLU A 221 8.19 -16.83 -7.11
N ALA A 222 7.38 -15.99 -6.46
CA ALA A 222 6.02 -15.66 -6.87
C ALA A 222 5.98 -14.40 -7.73
#